data_e676f16bde5a2296b7bd90f2f35aaffb
#
_entry.id   e676f16bde5a2296b7bd90f2f35aaffb
#
_cell.length_a   1.000
_cell.length_b   1.000
_cell.length_c   1.000
_cell.angle_alpha   90.00
_cell.angle_beta   90.00
_cell.angle_gamma   90.00
#
_symmetry.space_group_name_H-M   'P 1'
#
loop_
_entity.id
_entity.type
_entity.pdbx_description
1 polymer ?
#
loop_
_entity_poly.entity_id
_entity_poly.type
_entity_poly.pdbx_seq_one_letter_code
_entity_poly.pdbx_strand_id
1 'polypeptide(L)'
;QRNYDLPTGYLQMKEFHLTTSPATPLAYVTPEMMFRMWAGSNQAKPNVYTIITGKVSLGPTPDAVYTTSMLYYKTVDALSVDNTTSTMLTQNPDVYLYGSLLEAEPFLMNDQRVQLWATAFQQALADIQEQDNKDRHSGSEMRVMNTGGYP
;
A
#
# COMPACT_ATOMS: atom_id res chain seq x y z
N GLN A 1 -6.82 19.86 15.05
CA GLN A 1 -7.45 18.53 14.88
C GLN A 1 -6.39 17.45 14.89
N ARG A 2 -6.68 16.30 15.52
CA ARG A 2 -5.72 15.19 15.69
C ARG A 2 -6.00 14.00 14.76
N ASN A 3 -7.27 13.77 14.43
CA ASN A 3 -7.74 12.62 13.67
C ASN A 3 -8.18 13.05 12.27
N TYR A 4 -7.74 12.32 11.27
CA TYR A 4 -8.03 12.56 9.86
C TYR A 4 -8.49 11.26 9.21
N ASP A 5 -9.44 11.34 8.28
CA ASP A 5 -9.92 10.17 7.55
C ASP A 5 -8.84 9.65 6.60
N LEU A 6 -8.75 8.32 6.50
CA LEU A 6 -7.89 7.67 5.52
C LEU A 6 -8.54 7.74 4.13
N PRO A 7 -7.74 7.72 3.05
CA PRO A 7 -8.26 7.65 1.69
C PRO A 7 -9.11 6.41 1.45
N THR A 8 -10.09 6.52 0.54
CA THR A 8 -10.91 5.37 0.12
C THR A 8 -10.03 4.27 -0.48
N GLY A 9 -10.33 3.03 -0.11
CA GLY A 9 -9.55 1.87 -0.57
C GLY A 9 -8.19 1.70 0.11
N TYR A 10 -7.89 2.46 1.16
CA TYR A 10 -6.67 2.29 1.94
C TYR A 10 -6.55 0.86 2.49
N LEU A 11 -5.39 0.24 2.28
CA LEU A 11 -5.05 -1.08 2.86
C LEU A 11 -3.96 -0.97 3.91
N GLN A 12 -2.81 -0.42 3.53
CA GLN A 12 -1.64 -0.38 4.41
C GLN A 12 -0.77 0.83 4.10
N MET A 13 -0.29 1.51 5.14
CA MET A 13 0.69 2.59 5.03
C MET A 13 2.06 2.02 4.72
N LYS A 14 2.74 2.59 3.72
CA LYS A 14 4.13 2.29 3.41
C LYS A 14 5.06 3.38 3.94
N GLU A 15 4.69 4.64 3.69
CA GLU A 15 5.46 5.79 4.13
C GLU A 15 4.51 6.95 4.46
N PHE A 16 4.82 7.69 5.51
CA PHE A 16 4.06 8.87 5.89
C PHE A 16 4.99 9.95 6.43
N HIS A 17 4.94 11.14 5.85
CA HIS A 17 5.80 12.25 6.27
C HIS A 17 5.11 13.61 6.16
N LEU A 18 5.60 14.57 6.93
CA LEU A 18 5.22 15.98 6.77
C LEU A 18 6.04 16.58 5.64
N THR A 19 5.36 17.30 4.74
CA THR A 19 6.00 18.03 3.63
C THR A 19 6.58 19.35 4.12
N THR A 20 7.44 19.30 5.13
CA THR A 20 8.19 20.44 5.65
C THR A 20 9.57 20.48 5.01
N SER A 21 10.29 21.58 5.12
CA SER A 21 11.69 21.65 4.68
C SER A 21 12.60 21.73 5.90
N PRO A 22 13.36 20.67 6.23
CA PRO A 22 13.40 19.34 5.61
C PRO A 22 12.14 18.51 5.87
N ALA A 23 11.85 17.54 4.98
CA ALA A 23 10.76 16.58 5.18
C ALA A 23 10.94 15.80 6.49
N THR A 24 9.86 15.65 7.25
CA THR A 24 9.90 14.96 8.54
C THR A 24 9.11 13.67 8.48
N PRO A 25 9.77 12.49 8.50
CA PRO A 25 9.07 11.23 8.54
C PRO A 25 8.32 11.08 9.87
N LEU A 26 7.13 10.49 9.80
CA LEU A 26 6.31 10.18 10.97
C LEU A 26 6.49 8.69 11.31
N ALA A 27 6.84 8.40 12.55
CA ALA A 27 6.99 7.02 13.02
C ALA A 27 5.62 6.44 13.42
N TYR A 28 5.37 5.18 13.06
CA TYR A 28 4.19 4.47 13.54
C TYR A 28 4.35 4.10 15.01
N VAL A 29 3.33 4.33 15.81
CA VAL A 29 3.23 3.86 17.20
C VAL A 29 1.91 3.12 17.40
N THR A 30 1.90 2.19 18.35
CA THR A 30 0.67 1.48 18.69
C THR A 30 -0.37 2.42 19.31
N PRO A 31 -1.68 2.16 19.13
CA PRO A 31 -2.73 2.97 19.75
C PRO A 31 -2.56 3.14 21.27
N GLU A 32 -2.17 2.08 21.95
CA GLU A 32 -1.89 2.10 23.41
C GLU A 32 -0.77 3.10 23.74
N MET A 33 0.33 3.05 23.01
CA MET A 33 1.45 3.98 23.20
C MET A 33 1.05 5.41 22.89
N MET A 34 0.25 5.62 21.83
CA MET A 34 -0.29 6.92 21.48
C MET A 34 -1.14 7.50 22.60
N PHE A 35 -2.04 6.72 23.18
CA PHE A 35 -2.88 7.16 24.30
C PHE A 35 -2.06 7.43 25.58
N ARG A 36 -1.06 6.59 25.85
CA ARG A 36 -0.23 6.76 27.05
C ARG A 36 0.67 7.99 26.99
N MET A 37 1.27 8.28 25.84
CA MET A 37 2.24 9.39 25.70
C MET A 37 1.59 10.72 25.37
N TRP A 38 0.47 10.73 24.64
CA TRP A 38 -0.20 11.94 24.16
C TRP A 38 -1.69 11.98 24.50
N ALA A 39 -2.05 11.50 25.69
CA ALA A 39 -3.43 11.57 26.20
C ALA A 39 -3.90 13.02 26.43
N GLY A 40 -2.95 13.93 26.65
CA GLY A 40 -3.22 15.35 26.90
C GLY A 40 -3.41 16.18 25.63
N SER A 41 -3.76 17.44 25.85
CA SER A 41 -3.98 18.45 24.79
C SER A 41 -2.70 19.17 24.35
N ASN A 42 -1.53 18.63 24.63
CA ASN A 42 -0.27 19.22 24.21
C ASN A 42 -0.20 19.33 22.69
N GLN A 43 0.01 20.55 22.22
CA GLN A 43 0.12 20.85 20.79
C GLN A 43 1.60 21.07 20.45
N ALA A 44 2.05 20.40 19.38
CA ALA A 44 3.38 20.58 18.82
C ALA A 44 3.40 20.01 17.40
N LYS A 45 4.54 20.19 16.70
CA LYS A 45 4.77 19.53 15.41
C LYS A 45 4.67 18.01 15.56
N PRO A 46 3.80 17.32 14.80
CA PRO A 46 3.67 15.87 14.85
C PRO A 46 4.96 15.16 14.44
N ASN A 47 5.29 14.08 15.13
CA ASN A 47 6.42 13.21 14.83
C ASN A 47 6.05 11.71 14.78
N VAL A 48 4.85 11.38 15.26
CA VAL A 48 4.35 10.00 15.24
C VAL A 48 2.90 9.96 14.73
N TYR A 49 2.50 8.78 14.29
CA TYR A 49 1.11 8.53 13.91
C TYR A 49 0.67 7.13 14.36
N THR A 50 -0.62 6.95 14.46
CA THR A 50 -1.27 5.64 14.61
C THR A 50 -2.55 5.59 13.78
N ILE A 51 -3.05 4.40 13.52
CA ILE A 51 -4.29 4.18 12.77
C ILE A 51 -5.30 3.50 13.69
N ILE A 52 -6.46 4.15 13.87
CA ILE A 52 -7.54 3.67 14.73
C ILE A 52 -8.85 3.84 13.96
N THR A 53 -9.59 2.75 13.80
CA THR A 53 -10.95 2.76 13.22
C THR A 53 -11.04 3.53 11.88
N GLY A 54 -10.10 3.25 10.95
CA GLY A 54 -10.10 3.88 9.62
C GLY A 54 -9.67 5.36 9.61
N LYS A 55 -9.11 5.85 10.70
CA LYS A 55 -8.57 7.22 10.82
C LYS A 55 -7.11 7.19 11.21
N VAL A 56 -6.33 8.12 10.66
CA VAL A 56 -4.99 8.39 11.12
C VAL A 56 -5.03 9.42 12.25
N SER A 57 -4.41 9.09 13.37
CA SER A 57 -4.21 9.99 14.51
C SER A 57 -2.77 10.42 14.57
N LEU A 58 -2.54 11.73 14.69
CA LEU A 58 -1.21 12.33 14.81
C LEU A 58 -0.85 12.57 16.28
N GLY A 59 0.40 12.41 16.61
CA GLY A 59 0.93 12.72 17.94
C GLY A 59 2.26 13.49 17.85
N PRO A 60 2.44 14.53 18.66
CA PRO A 60 1.44 15.31 19.40
C PRO A 60 0.31 15.89 18.54
N THR A 61 -0.70 16.45 19.14
CA THR A 61 -1.73 17.18 18.40
C THR A 61 -1.09 18.34 17.61
N PRO A 62 -1.35 18.46 16.30
CA PRO A 62 -0.76 19.54 15.50
C PRO A 62 -1.04 20.92 16.08
N ASP A 63 -0.01 21.73 16.23
CA ASP A 63 -0.05 23.14 16.66
C ASP A 63 -0.35 24.12 15.50
N ALA A 64 -0.13 23.66 14.27
CA ALA A 64 -0.37 24.41 13.04
C ALA A 64 -0.95 23.52 11.93
N VAL A 65 -1.23 24.11 10.79
CA VAL A 65 -1.59 23.37 9.57
C VAL A 65 -0.34 22.82 8.91
N TYR A 66 -0.25 21.50 8.79
CA TYR A 66 0.84 20.81 8.13
C TYR A 66 0.33 20.07 6.91
N THR A 67 1.02 20.22 5.79
CA THR A 67 0.81 19.38 4.62
C THR A 67 1.51 18.04 4.83
N THR A 68 0.80 16.97 4.54
CA THR A 68 1.31 15.60 4.68
C THR A 68 1.34 14.92 3.32
N SER A 69 2.31 14.01 3.15
CA SER A 69 2.35 13.09 2.02
C SER A 69 2.36 11.67 2.55
N MET A 70 1.55 10.81 1.95
CA MET A 70 1.47 9.40 2.32
C MET A 70 1.60 8.51 1.09
N LEU A 71 2.42 7.48 1.23
CA LEU A 71 2.51 6.38 0.28
C LEU A 71 1.86 5.16 0.92
N TYR A 72 0.86 4.59 0.27
CA TYR A 72 0.08 3.49 0.82
C TYR A 72 -0.36 2.50 -0.25
N TYR A 73 -0.67 1.29 0.17
CA TYR A 73 -1.31 0.30 -0.69
C TYR A 73 -2.81 0.56 -0.75
N LYS A 74 -3.35 0.57 -1.97
CA LYS A 74 -4.77 0.79 -2.24
C LYS A 74 -5.39 -0.50 -2.80
N THR A 75 -6.63 -0.78 -2.42
CA THR A 75 -7.45 -1.80 -3.08
C THR A 75 -7.65 -1.44 -4.55
N VAL A 76 -7.53 -2.41 -5.44
CA VAL A 76 -7.90 -2.23 -6.85
C VAL A 76 -9.42 -2.03 -6.92
N ASP A 77 -9.84 -0.99 -7.63
CA ASP A 77 -11.26 -0.68 -7.78
C ASP A 77 -11.96 -1.82 -8.55
N ALA A 78 -13.05 -2.32 -8.00
CA ALA A 78 -13.80 -3.41 -8.61
C ALA A 78 -14.39 -2.99 -9.96
N LEU A 79 -14.38 -3.92 -10.92
CA LEU A 79 -15.06 -3.72 -12.20
C LEU A 79 -16.58 -3.80 -11.97
N SER A 80 -17.31 -2.87 -12.53
CA SER A 80 -18.76 -2.78 -12.48
C SER A 80 -19.32 -2.16 -13.76
N VAL A 81 -20.63 -2.05 -13.87
CA VAL A 81 -21.27 -1.38 -15.01
C VAL A 81 -20.85 0.08 -15.12
N ASP A 82 -20.63 0.74 -13.98
CA ASP A 82 -20.23 2.15 -13.93
C ASP A 82 -18.70 2.33 -13.98
N ASN A 83 -17.94 1.28 -13.65
CA ASN A 83 -16.48 1.25 -13.67
C ASN A 83 -15.99 0.08 -14.52
N THR A 84 -15.94 0.31 -15.83
CA THR A 84 -15.61 -0.72 -16.84
C THR A 84 -14.10 -0.91 -17.04
N THR A 85 -13.26 -0.07 -16.44
CA THR A 85 -11.80 -0.09 -16.62
C THR A 85 -11.08 0.02 -15.28
N SER A 86 -9.92 -0.60 -15.19
CA SER A 86 -8.99 -0.41 -14.08
C SER A 86 -7.56 -0.37 -14.62
N THR A 87 -6.65 0.23 -13.87
CA THR A 87 -5.22 0.24 -14.22
C THR A 87 -4.70 -1.19 -14.41
N MET A 88 -5.10 -2.10 -13.52
CA MET A 88 -4.72 -3.52 -13.60
C MET A 88 -5.23 -4.17 -14.88
N LEU A 89 -6.50 -3.95 -15.26
CA LEU A 89 -7.06 -4.48 -16.50
C LEU A 89 -6.35 -3.92 -17.74
N THR A 90 -5.98 -2.66 -17.71
CA THR A 90 -5.31 -2.00 -18.84
C THR A 90 -3.88 -2.47 -19.02
N GLN A 91 -3.14 -2.65 -17.94
CA GLN A 91 -1.73 -3.04 -17.96
C GLN A 91 -1.53 -4.56 -18.04
N ASN A 92 -2.40 -5.34 -17.40
CA ASN A 92 -2.28 -6.79 -17.25
C ASN A 92 -3.63 -7.49 -17.50
N PRO A 93 -4.16 -7.44 -18.73
CA PRO A 93 -5.46 -8.05 -19.05
C PRO A 93 -5.45 -9.58 -18.89
N ASP A 94 -4.29 -10.21 -19.02
CA ASP A 94 -4.09 -11.65 -18.93
C ASP A 94 -4.51 -12.21 -17.56
N VAL A 95 -4.28 -11.47 -16.48
CA VAL A 95 -4.71 -11.88 -15.13
C VAL A 95 -6.24 -12.02 -15.04
N TYR A 96 -6.96 -11.05 -15.61
CA TYR A 96 -8.43 -11.13 -15.65
C TYR A 96 -8.91 -12.24 -16.56
N LEU A 97 -8.28 -12.41 -17.72
CA LEU A 97 -8.61 -13.47 -18.68
C LEU A 97 -8.43 -14.86 -18.05
N TYR A 98 -7.23 -15.17 -17.58
CA TYR A 98 -6.94 -16.49 -17.04
C TYR A 98 -7.63 -16.74 -15.70
N GLY A 99 -7.77 -15.72 -14.85
CA GLY A 99 -8.54 -15.82 -13.62
C GLY A 99 -10.02 -16.14 -13.90
N SER A 100 -10.65 -15.46 -14.84
CA SER A 100 -12.04 -15.72 -15.20
C SER A 100 -12.25 -17.11 -15.85
N LEU A 101 -11.31 -17.57 -16.67
CA LEU A 101 -11.34 -18.91 -17.24
C LEU A 101 -11.17 -19.98 -16.15
N LEU A 102 -10.25 -19.78 -15.21
CA LEU A 102 -10.04 -20.70 -14.09
C LEU A 102 -11.31 -20.85 -13.25
N GLU A 103 -12.00 -19.74 -12.96
CA GLU A 103 -13.25 -19.75 -12.19
C GLU A 103 -14.45 -20.30 -13.00
N ALA A 104 -14.42 -20.22 -14.33
CA ALA A 104 -15.50 -20.72 -15.18
C ALA A 104 -15.44 -22.26 -15.40
N GLU A 105 -14.27 -22.87 -15.39
CA GLU A 105 -14.10 -24.31 -15.69
C GLU A 105 -14.89 -25.26 -14.78
N PRO A 106 -15.00 -25.02 -13.46
CA PRO A 106 -15.85 -25.86 -12.61
C PRO A 106 -17.33 -25.90 -13.04
N PHE A 107 -17.84 -24.80 -13.61
CA PHE A 107 -19.21 -24.72 -14.13
C PHE A 107 -19.35 -25.44 -15.46
N LEU A 108 -18.27 -25.51 -16.24
CA LEU A 108 -18.25 -26.17 -17.55
C LEU A 108 -17.96 -27.67 -17.46
N MET A 109 -17.68 -28.20 -16.25
CA MET A 109 -17.31 -29.61 -15.98
C MET A 109 -16.16 -30.12 -16.87
N ASN A 110 -15.20 -29.25 -17.17
CA ASN A 110 -14.03 -29.56 -18.02
C ASN A 110 -12.73 -29.55 -17.24
N ASP A 111 -12.51 -30.54 -16.38
CA ASP A 111 -11.42 -30.59 -15.43
C ASP A 111 -10.01 -30.61 -16.06
N GLN A 112 -9.90 -31.04 -17.32
CA GLN A 112 -8.61 -31.16 -17.99
C GLN A 112 -7.91 -29.81 -18.24
N ARG A 113 -8.67 -28.72 -18.40
CA ARG A 113 -8.13 -27.38 -18.68
C ARG A 113 -7.82 -26.57 -17.43
N VAL A 114 -8.33 -26.96 -16.28
CA VAL A 114 -8.10 -26.25 -15.01
C VAL A 114 -6.61 -26.06 -14.74
N GLN A 115 -5.82 -27.11 -14.92
CA GLN A 115 -4.37 -27.05 -14.74
C GLN A 115 -3.66 -26.07 -15.68
N LEU A 116 -4.13 -26.01 -16.94
CA LEU A 116 -3.60 -25.07 -17.94
C LEU A 116 -3.85 -23.63 -17.53
N TRP A 117 -5.10 -23.30 -17.18
CA TRP A 117 -5.49 -21.95 -16.77
C TRP A 117 -4.85 -21.55 -15.44
N ALA A 118 -4.73 -22.48 -14.48
CA ALA A 118 -4.04 -22.24 -13.23
C ALA A 118 -2.57 -21.89 -13.45
N THR A 119 -1.88 -22.63 -14.33
CA THR A 119 -0.47 -22.34 -14.65
C THR A 119 -0.33 -20.99 -15.34
N ALA A 120 -1.18 -20.68 -16.33
CA ALA A 120 -1.15 -19.40 -17.03
C ALA A 120 -1.44 -18.22 -16.09
N PHE A 121 -2.40 -18.37 -15.17
CA PHE A 121 -2.70 -17.37 -14.16
C PHE A 121 -1.54 -17.12 -13.20
N GLN A 122 -0.90 -18.19 -12.71
CA GLN A 122 0.28 -18.07 -11.85
C GLN A 122 1.45 -17.38 -12.56
N GLN A 123 1.66 -17.68 -13.85
CA GLN A 123 2.68 -17.01 -14.63
C GLN A 123 2.38 -15.52 -14.78
N ALA A 124 1.15 -15.14 -15.11
CA ALA A 124 0.75 -13.75 -15.24
C ALA A 124 0.93 -12.97 -13.91
N LEU A 125 0.63 -13.59 -12.77
CA LEU A 125 0.91 -13.00 -11.46
C LEU A 125 2.42 -12.83 -11.19
N ALA A 126 3.23 -13.82 -11.55
CA ALA A 126 4.68 -13.75 -11.39
C ALA A 126 5.28 -12.63 -12.24
N ASP A 127 4.81 -12.45 -13.46
CA ASP A 127 5.26 -11.38 -14.36
C ASP A 127 4.97 -9.98 -13.78
N ILE A 128 3.80 -9.79 -13.16
CA ILE A 128 3.46 -8.53 -12.46
C ILE A 128 4.41 -8.29 -11.28
N GLN A 129 4.69 -9.32 -10.48
CA GLN A 129 5.60 -9.19 -9.35
C GLN A 129 7.03 -8.85 -9.80
N GLU A 130 7.47 -9.47 -10.89
CA GLU A 130 8.79 -9.17 -11.46
C GLU A 130 8.86 -7.73 -11.99
N GLN A 131 7.82 -7.27 -12.68
CA GLN A 131 7.73 -5.90 -13.17
C GLN A 131 7.72 -4.88 -12.03
N ASP A 132 6.91 -5.10 -10.97
CA ASP A 132 6.87 -4.23 -9.79
C ASP A 132 8.24 -4.16 -9.08
N ASN A 133 8.94 -5.29 -9.00
CA ASN A 133 10.29 -5.33 -8.45
C ASN A 133 11.31 -4.56 -9.32
N LYS A 134 11.23 -4.69 -10.65
CA LYS A 134 12.08 -3.92 -11.57
C LYS A 134 11.82 -2.42 -11.46
N ASP A 135 10.55 -2.01 -11.39
CA ASP A 135 10.16 -0.60 -11.29
C ASP A 135 10.63 0.03 -9.97
N ARG A 136 10.55 -0.72 -8.87
CA ARG A 136 11.05 -0.27 -7.55
C ARG A 136 12.55 -0.07 -7.51
N HIS A 137 13.30 -0.82 -8.30
CA HIS A 137 14.76 -0.81 -8.30
C HIS A 137 15.35 -0.19 -9.58
N SER A 138 14.50 0.31 -10.49
CA SER A 138 14.97 0.95 -11.72
C SER A 138 15.76 2.22 -11.40
N GLY A 139 17.05 2.20 -11.72
CA GLY A 139 17.96 3.32 -11.55
C GLY A 139 18.77 3.36 -10.26
N SER A 140 18.60 2.44 -9.33
CA SER A 140 19.51 2.27 -8.20
C SER A 140 20.49 1.13 -8.49
N GLU A 141 21.79 1.42 -8.57
CA GLU A 141 22.79 0.38 -8.37
C GLU A 141 22.52 -0.25 -7.00
N MET A 142 22.39 -1.59 -6.96
CA MET A 142 22.37 -2.31 -5.68
C MET A 142 23.72 -2.09 -4.98
N ARG A 143 23.84 -1.03 -4.20
CA ARG A 143 24.95 -0.86 -3.28
C ARG A 143 24.69 -1.76 -2.09
N VAL A 144 25.42 -2.85 -2.03
CA VAL A 144 25.63 -3.55 -0.76
C VAL A 144 26.36 -2.59 0.15
N MET A 145 25.65 -1.94 1.08
CA MET A 145 26.30 -1.22 2.15
C MET A 145 26.98 -2.27 3.05
N ASN A 146 28.27 -2.41 2.87
CA ASN A 146 29.09 -3.17 3.80
C ASN A 146 29.16 -2.37 5.12
N THR A 147 28.28 -2.68 6.05
CA THR A 147 28.29 -2.13 7.42
C THR A 147 29.34 -2.79 8.30
N GLY A 148 30.33 -3.44 7.72
CA GLY A 148 31.39 -4.12 8.42
C GLY A 148 32.70 -3.33 8.38
N GLY A 149 33.07 -2.73 9.50
CA GLY A 149 34.43 -2.34 9.73
C GLY A 149 34.64 -0.94 10.29
N TYR A 150 34.46 -0.79 11.57
CA TYR A 150 35.31 0.13 12.32
C TYR A 150 36.59 -0.62 12.72
N PRO A 151 37.77 -0.05 12.47
CA PRO A 151 38.97 -0.50 13.12
C PRO A 151 38.96 -0.16 14.61
#